data_7d5dbda6ad84cb1e4517e0d37494008c
#
_entry.id   7d5dbda6ad84cb1e4517e0d37494008c
#
_cell.length_a   1.000
_cell.length_b   1.000
_cell.length_c   1.000
_cell.angle_alpha   90.00
_cell.angle_beta   90.00
_cell.angle_gamma   90.00
#
_symmetry.space_group_name_H-M   'P 1'
#
loop_
_entity.id
_entity.type
_entity.pdbx_description
1 polymer ?
#
loop_
_entity_poly.entity_id
_entity_poly.type
_entity_poly.pdbx_seq_one_letter_code
_entity_poly.pdbx_strand_id
1 'polypeptide(L)'
;MRRRMWDKGFREFQTPIITASSPEGARDFLVPSRLHPGKFYALPQAPQQFKQLIMVSGFDKYFQIAPCFRDEDPRADRSPTDFYQLDLEMSFVEQQDVFDTIAPVIAGVFQEFGGDKTVDAPEAWPQISYADSALWYGTDKPDLRNPIKMQDVSEHFRGSGFAIFAKLLEQDGTEIRAIPAP
;
A
#
# COMPACT_ATOMS: atom_id res chain seq x y z
N MET A 1 6.55 15.33 -8.93
CA MET A 1 6.83 14.57 -7.68
C MET A 1 8.02 15.17 -6.92
N ARG A 2 9.29 15.02 -7.37
CA ARG A 2 10.51 15.46 -6.64
C ARG A 2 10.46 16.89 -6.11
N ARG A 3 10.13 17.86 -6.97
CA ARG A 3 10.03 19.27 -6.54
C ARG A 3 9.10 19.45 -5.35
N ARG A 4 7.93 18.83 -5.38
CA ARG A 4 6.94 18.89 -4.29
C ARG A 4 7.46 18.25 -2.99
N MET A 5 8.26 17.19 -3.07
CA MET A 5 8.91 16.60 -1.90
C MET A 5 10.00 17.51 -1.32
N TRP A 6 10.83 18.12 -2.19
CA TRP A 6 11.84 19.09 -1.73
C TRP A 6 11.21 20.31 -1.07
N ASP A 7 10.11 20.83 -1.63
CA ASP A 7 9.36 21.96 -1.06
C ASP A 7 8.78 21.64 0.35
N LYS A 8 8.55 20.36 0.65
CA LYS A 8 8.17 19.88 1.99
C LYS A 8 9.37 19.60 2.91
N GLY A 9 10.57 19.92 2.48
CA GLY A 9 11.80 19.78 3.26
C GLY A 9 12.41 18.37 3.28
N PHE A 10 11.95 17.48 2.42
CA PHE A 10 12.55 16.16 2.29
C PHE A 10 13.89 16.22 1.55
N ARG A 11 14.78 15.33 1.94
CA ARG A 11 16.04 15.07 1.23
C ARG A 11 15.91 13.81 0.40
N GLU A 12 16.31 13.89 -0.87
CA GLU A 12 16.32 12.75 -1.78
C GLU A 12 17.62 11.96 -1.61
N PHE A 13 17.48 10.64 -1.54
CA PHE A 13 18.60 9.70 -1.48
C PHE A 13 18.48 8.70 -2.63
N GLN A 14 19.60 8.03 -2.90
CA GLN A 14 19.66 6.83 -3.72
C GLN A 14 20.38 5.75 -2.93
N THR A 15 19.79 4.57 -2.91
CA THR A 15 20.32 3.40 -2.20
C THR A 15 20.80 2.35 -3.20
N PRO A 16 21.70 1.44 -2.79
CA PRO A 16 22.20 0.40 -3.68
C PRO A 16 21.08 -0.47 -4.25
N ILE A 17 21.20 -0.80 -5.56
CA ILE A 17 20.29 -1.69 -6.25
C ILE A 17 20.77 -3.14 -6.18
N ILE A 18 22.09 -3.37 -6.20
CA ILE A 18 22.66 -4.71 -6.00
C ILE A 18 23.01 -4.84 -4.52
N THR A 19 22.32 -5.73 -3.82
CA THR A 19 22.39 -5.83 -2.37
C THR A 19 22.32 -7.28 -1.90
N ALA A 20 22.31 -7.50 -0.60
CA ALA A 20 21.98 -8.78 -0.01
C ALA A 20 20.46 -9.00 0.01
N SER A 21 20.03 -10.26 0.02
CA SER A 21 18.63 -10.63 0.24
C SER A 21 18.11 -10.05 1.55
N SER A 22 16.89 -9.52 1.53
CA SER A 22 16.18 -9.06 2.72
C SER A 22 14.80 -9.72 2.80
N PRO A 23 14.36 -10.15 3.98
CA PRO A 23 13.09 -10.89 4.15
C PRO A 23 11.90 -9.92 4.15
N GLU A 24 11.52 -9.40 2.99
CA GLU A 24 10.43 -8.42 2.87
C GLU A 24 9.09 -9.00 2.37
N GLY A 25 8.98 -10.33 2.33
CA GLY A 25 7.73 -11.04 2.05
C GLY A 25 7.56 -11.53 0.62
N ALA A 26 8.19 -10.92 -0.38
CA ALA A 26 8.24 -11.41 -1.75
C ALA A 26 9.48 -12.29 -1.99
N ARG A 27 9.53 -12.96 -3.15
CA ARG A 27 10.76 -13.63 -3.62
C ARG A 27 11.69 -12.60 -4.24
N ASP A 28 13.00 -12.79 -4.01
CA ASP A 28 14.04 -11.95 -4.59
C ASP A 28 14.37 -12.34 -6.02
N PHE A 29 14.63 -11.35 -6.87
CA PHE A 29 15.41 -11.57 -8.08
C PHE A 29 16.89 -11.67 -7.71
N LEU A 30 17.57 -12.73 -8.17
CA LEU A 30 18.95 -13.03 -7.82
C LEU A 30 19.89 -12.70 -8.97
N VAL A 31 21.04 -12.11 -8.65
CA VAL A 31 22.13 -11.83 -9.58
C VAL A 31 23.34 -12.68 -9.19
N PRO A 32 23.79 -13.62 -10.02
CA PRO A 32 24.95 -14.47 -9.71
C PRO A 32 26.22 -13.63 -9.51
N SER A 33 26.99 -13.93 -8.46
CA SER A 33 28.29 -13.30 -8.24
C SER A 33 29.36 -13.91 -9.14
N ARG A 34 30.03 -13.08 -9.91
CA ARG A 34 31.16 -13.51 -10.76
C ARG A 34 32.42 -13.78 -9.93
N LEU A 35 32.57 -13.11 -8.78
CA LEU A 35 33.76 -13.19 -7.93
C LEU A 35 33.65 -14.34 -6.90
N HIS A 36 32.45 -14.76 -6.58
CA HIS A 36 32.20 -15.77 -5.54
C HIS A 36 31.29 -16.85 -6.09
N PRO A 37 31.81 -17.94 -6.66
CA PRO A 37 31.03 -19.03 -7.19
C PRO A 37 30.02 -19.59 -6.16
N GLY A 38 28.78 -19.81 -6.60
CA GLY A 38 27.70 -20.29 -5.74
C GLY A 38 27.06 -19.25 -4.85
N LYS A 39 27.50 -17.97 -4.90
CA LYS A 39 26.88 -16.86 -4.18
C LYS A 39 26.13 -15.93 -5.12
N PHE A 40 25.15 -15.23 -4.57
CA PHE A 40 24.24 -14.35 -5.31
C PHE A 40 24.13 -13.01 -4.57
N TYR A 41 23.92 -11.96 -5.35
CA TYR A 41 23.32 -10.71 -4.89
C TYR A 41 21.81 -10.79 -5.10
N ALA A 42 21.05 -9.92 -4.44
CA ALA A 42 19.64 -9.73 -4.67
C ALA A 42 19.35 -8.33 -5.21
N LEU A 43 18.27 -8.20 -6.00
CA LEU A 43 17.68 -6.91 -6.32
C LEU A 43 16.74 -6.49 -5.18
N PRO A 44 16.61 -5.18 -4.85
CA PRO A 44 15.85 -4.74 -3.70
C PRO A 44 14.35 -4.87 -3.94
N GLN A 45 13.64 -5.39 -2.96
CA GLN A 45 12.17 -5.39 -2.93
C GLN A 45 11.62 -4.01 -2.50
N ALA A 46 12.37 -3.33 -1.64
CA ALA A 46 12.21 -1.96 -1.17
C ALA A 46 13.52 -1.51 -0.48
N PRO A 47 13.79 -0.21 -0.30
CA PRO A 47 15.01 0.28 0.34
C PRO A 47 14.97 0.23 1.88
N GLN A 48 14.25 -0.71 2.48
CA GLN A 48 13.87 -0.71 3.90
C GLN A 48 15.06 -0.62 4.86
N GLN A 49 16.09 -1.41 4.67
CA GLN A 49 17.26 -1.40 5.56
C GLN A 49 18.08 -0.10 5.42
N PHE A 50 18.24 0.38 4.20
CA PHE A 50 19.01 1.59 3.93
C PHE A 50 18.31 2.84 4.45
N LYS A 51 16.98 2.95 4.29
CA LYS A 51 16.25 4.09 4.82
C LYS A 51 16.28 4.15 6.33
N GLN A 52 16.22 3.01 7.02
CA GLN A 52 16.41 2.96 8.48
C GLN A 52 17.79 3.49 8.89
N LEU A 53 18.87 3.10 8.18
CA LEU A 53 20.21 3.63 8.44
C LEU A 53 20.29 5.14 8.20
N ILE A 54 19.63 5.65 7.17
CA ILE A 54 19.57 7.09 6.87
C ILE A 54 18.87 7.82 8.03
N MET A 55 17.73 7.33 8.50
CA MET A 55 17.01 7.94 9.62
C MET A 55 17.82 7.92 10.91
N VAL A 56 18.48 6.80 11.24
CA VAL A 56 19.38 6.69 12.40
C VAL A 56 20.57 7.65 12.30
N SER A 57 20.98 7.99 11.08
CA SER A 57 22.06 8.97 10.85
C SER A 57 21.66 10.43 11.10
N GLY A 58 20.41 10.69 11.52
CA GLY A 58 19.92 12.01 11.90
C GLY A 58 19.23 12.78 10.77
N PHE A 59 18.76 12.11 9.73
CA PHE A 59 17.92 12.73 8.71
C PHE A 59 16.44 12.56 9.09
N ASP A 60 15.74 13.67 9.30
CA ASP A 60 14.36 13.64 9.78
C ASP A 60 13.30 13.49 8.68
N LYS A 61 13.67 13.78 7.43
CA LYS A 61 12.79 13.67 6.27
C LYS A 61 13.57 13.12 5.08
N TYR A 62 13.34 11.85 4.81
CA TYR A 62 13.93 11.11 3.69
C TYR A 62 12.88 10.85 2.62
N PHE A 63 13.27 10.88 1.35
CA PHE A 63 12.52 10.23 0.29
C PHE A 63 13.43 9.69 -0.81
N GLN A 64 12.88 8.78 -1.59
CA GLN A 64 13.50 8.20 -2.76
C GLN A 64 12.43 7.80 -3.78
N ILE A 65 12.72 7.96 -5.07
CA ILE A 65 12.00 7.26 -6.13
C ILE A 65 12.73 5.94 -6.32
N ALA A 66 12.33 4.94 -5.58
CA ALA A 66 13.07 3.69 -5.42
C ALA A 66 12.67 2.65 -6.47
N PRO A 67 13.62 2.12 -7.26
CA PRO A 67 13.35 0.93 -8.06
C PRO A 67 13.16 -0.28 -7.14
N CYS A 68 12.07 -1.00 -7.34
CA CYS A 68 11.68 -2.17 -6.56
C CYS A 68 11.43 -3.35 -7.48
N PHE A 69 11.83 -4.54 -7.01
CA PHE A 69 11.77 -5.78 -7.77
C PHE A 69 11.16 -6.87 -6.89
N ARG A 70 10.09 -7.50 -7.36
CA ARG A 70 9.43 -8.59 -6.62
C ARG A 70 9.11 -9.72 -7.57
N ASP A 71 9.68 -10.90 -7.33
CA ASP A 71 9.39 -12.11 -8.09
C ASP A 71 8.09 -12.74 -7.60
N GLU A 72 7.00 -12.13 -8.01
CA GLU A 72 5.63 -12.52 -7.71
C GLU A 72 4.83 -12.63 -9.00
N ASP A 73 3.70 -13.32 -8.94
CA ASP A 73 2.79 -13.38 -10.07
C ASP A 73 2.26 -11.98 -10.40
N PRO A 74 2.57 -11.44 -11.59
CA PRO A 74 2.18 -10.08 -11.93
C PRO A 74 0.65 -9.99 -12.06
N ARG A 75 0.07 -8.96 -11.47
CA ARG A 75 -1.32 -8.60 -11.69
C ARG A 75 -1.38 -7.48 -12.69
N ALA A 76 -2.06 -7.69 -13.81
CA ALA A 76 -2.13 -6.76 -14.94
C ALA A 76 -2.63 -5.36 -14.54
N ASP A 77 -3.38 -5.28 -13.45
CA ASP A 77 -4.03 -4.05 -12.99
C ASP A 77 -3.25 -3.27 -11.92
N ARG A 78 -2.23 -3.85 -11.25
CA ARG A 78 -1.62 -3.18 -10.10
C ARG A 78 -0.21 -3.57 -9.67
N SER A 79 0.39 -4.64 -10.14
CA SER A 79 1.64 -5.16 -9.54
C SER A 79 2.56 -5.76 -10.61
N PRO A 80 3.29 -4.94 -11.38
CA PRO A 80 4.38 -5.43 -12.20
C PRO A 80 5.52 -5.96 -11.31
N THR A 81 6.36 -6.83 -11.87
CA THR A 81 7.52 -7.41 -11.17
C THR A 81 8.61 -6.40 -10.89
N ASP A 82 8.69 -5.34 -11.70
CA ASP A 82 9.57 -4.20 -11.52
C ASP A 82 8.75 -2.91 -11.54
N PHE A 83 8.96 -2.05 -10.56
CA PHE A 83 8.21 -0.81 -10.41
C PHE A 83 8.99 0.22 -9.58
N TYR A 84 8.50 1.44 -9.56
CA TYR A 84 9.05 2.51 -8.71
C TYR A 84 8.11 2.83 -7.57
N GLN A 85 8.67 3.00 -6.38
CA GLN A 85 7.96 3.54 -5.22
C GLN A 85 8.38 4.98 -4.97
N LEU A 86 7.41 5.85 -4.66
CA LEU A 86 7.71 7.02 -3.85
C LEU A 86 7.84 6.53 -2.41
N ASP A 87 9.06 6.29 -1.98
CA ASP A 87 9.37 5.85 -0.63
C ASP A 87 9.78 7.05 0.22
N LEU A 88 9.21 7.19 1.40
CA LEU A 88 9.49 8.31 2.29
C LEU A 88 9.47 7.89 3.77
N GLU A 89 10.25 8.59 4.58
CA GLU A 89 10.27 8.43 6.04
C GLU A 89 10.31 9.80 6.71
N MET A 90 9.65 9.89 7.86
CA MET A 90 9.62 11.07 8.70
C MET A 90 9.89 10.67 10.16
N SER A 91 10.73 11.46 10.86
CA SER A 91 10.97 11.31 12.30
C SER A 91 10.04 12.19 13.11
N PHE A 92 9.74 11.77 14.36
CA PHE A 92 9.00 12.55 15.35
C PHE A 92 7.59 12.97 14.91
N VAL A 93 6.88 12.10 14.21
CA VAL A 93 5.56 12.36 13.63
C VAL A 93 4.57 11.26 14.00
N GLU A 94 3.29 11.62 13.98
CA GLU A 94 2.17 10.71 14.11
C GLU A 94 1.55 10.40 12.72
N GLN A 95 0.60 9.51 12.67
CA GLN A 95 -0.07 9.10 11.43
C GLN A 95 -0.66 10.29 10.65
N GLN A 96 -1.29 11.22 11.35
CA GLN A 96 -1.93 12.38 10.72
C GLN A 96 -0.90 13.30 10.05
N ASP A 97 0.27 13.48 10.64
CA ASP A 97 1.34 14.30 10.07
C ASP A 97 1.82 13.75 8.73
N VAL A 98 1.84 12.40 8.59
CA VAL A 98 2.16 11.75 7.33
C VAL A 98 1.09 12.02 6.29
N PHE A 99 -0.19 11.90 6.64
CA PHE A 99 -1.30 12.19 5.73
C PHE A 99 -1.29 13.65 5.28
N ASP A 100 -1.14 14.60 6.20
CA ASP A 100 -1.11 16.04 5.93
C ASP A 100 0.11 16.45 5.08
N THR A 101 1.17 15.67 5.15
CA THR A 101 2.37 15.90 4.35
C THR A 101 2.22 15.34 2.94
N ILE A 102 1.72 14.10 2.79
CA ILE A 102 1.74 13.42 1.49
C ILE A 102 0.51 13.73 0.62
N ALA A 103 -0.65 13.96 1.21
CA ALA A 103 -1.87 14.19 0.46
C ALA A 103 -1.77 15.41 -0.49
N PRO A 104 -1.23 16.57 -0.08
CA PRO A 104 -1.03 17.70 -1.02
C PRO A 104 -0.02 17.39 -2.15
N VAL A 105 0.97 16.55 -1.89
CA VAL A 105 1.94 16.13 -2.92
C VAL A 105 1.25 15.30 -3.99
N ILE A 106 0.44 14.32 -3.58
CA ILE A 106 -0.32 13.46 -4.49
C ILE A 106 -1.38 14.25 -5.24
N ALA A 107 -2.19 15.06 -4.53
CA ALA A 107 -3.22 15.90 -5.15
C ALA A 107 -2.62 16.81 -6.21
N GLY A 108 -1.49 17.44 -5.90
CA GLY A 108 -0.82 18.33 -6.86
C GLY A 108 -0.27 17.60 -8.09
N VAL A 109 0.13 16.33 -7.98
CA VAL A 109 0.50 15.51 -9.13
C VAL A 109 -0.73 15.19 -9.98
N PHE A 110 -1.83 14.79 -9.36
CA PHE A 110 -3.08 14.54 -10.09
C PHE A 110 -3.62 15.80 -10.78
N GLN A 111 -3.56 16.96 -10.13
CA GLN A 111 -3.94 18.25 -10.73
C GLN A 111 -3.09 18.61 -11.94
N GLU A 112 -1.78 18.35 -11.87
CA GLU A 112 -0.84 18.69 -12.96
C GLU A 112 -0.95 17.73 -14.16
N PHE A 113 -1.27 16.46 -13.93
CA PHE A 113 -1.25 15.42 -14.97
C PHE A 113 -2.61 14.73 -15.21
N GLY A 114 -3.66 15.13 -14.49
CA GLY A 114 -4.99 14.50 -14.59
C GLY A 114 -5.78 14.90 -15.83
N GLY A 115 -5.28 15.85 -16.64
CA GLY A 115 -6.00 16.37 -17.83
C GLY A 115 -7.32 17.02 -17.42
N ASP A 116 -8.41 16.61 -18.05
CA ASP A 116 -9.75 17.17 -17.81
C ASP A 116 -10.44 16.63 -16.56
N LYS A 117 -9.78 15.78 -15.78
CA LYS A 117 -10.37 15.17 -14.59
C LYS A 117 -10.35 16.13 -13.41
N THR A 118 -11.46 16.20 -12.70
CA THR A 118 -11.53 16.91 -11.43
C THR A 118 -10.78 16.15 -10.36
N VAL A 119 -9.98 16.86 -9.58
CA VAL A 119 -9.25 16.32 -8.44
C VAL A 119 -9.79 16.94 -7.17
N ASP A 120 -10.31 16.10 -6.27
CA ASP A 120 -10.80 16.57 -5.00
C ASP A 120 -9.67 17.13 -4.14
N ALA A 121 -9.97 18.14 -3.34
CA ALA A 121 -9.01 18.69 -2.39
C ALA A 121 -8.68 17.63 -1.31
N PRO A 122 -7.43 17.58 -0.80
CA PRO A 122 -7.02 16.61 0.20
C PRO A 122 -7.93 16.51 1.42
N GLU A 123 -8.50 17.64 1.82
CA GLU A 123 -9.40 17.75 2.98
C GLU A 123 -10.74 17.02 2.76
N ALA A 124 -11.11 16.79 1.49
CA ALA A 124 -12.32 16.06 1.11
C ALA A 124 -12.07 14.55 0.93
N TRP A 125 -10.84 14.08 1.07
CA TRP A 125 -10.52 12.68 0.88
C TRP A 125 -11.04 11.85 2.07
N PRO A 126 -11.84 10.81 1.82
CA PRO A 126 -12.36 9.96 2.88
C PRO A 126 -11.22 9.17 3.54
N GLN A 127 -11.23 9.13 4.86
CA GLN A 127 -10.38 8.25 5.64
C GLN A 127 -11.20 7.02 6.05
N ILE A 128 -10.81 5.85 5.58
CA ILE A 128 -11.50 4.60 5.84
C ILE A 128 -10.55 3.70 6.62
N SER A 129 -11.00 3.19 7.77
CA SER A 129 -10.19 2.25 8.54
C SER A 129 -10.00 0.94 7.75
N TYR A 130 -8.92 0.20 8.05
CA TYR A 130 -8.74 -1.13 7.45
C TYR A 130 -9.90 -2.07 7.76
N ALA A 131 -10.41 -2.02 8.99
CA ALA A 131 -11.55 -2.84 9.42
C ALA A 131 -12.80 -2.52 8.60
N ASP A 132 -13.12 -1.23 8.42
CA ASP A 132 -14.26 -0.80 7.62
C ASP A 132 -14.07 -1.14 6.14
N SER A 133 -12.86 -0.99 5.61
CA SER A 133 -12.58 -1.32 4.22
C SER A 133 -12.76 -2.81 3.95
N ALA A 134 -12.26 -3.66 4.83
CA ALA A 134 -12.47 -5.11 4.76
C ALA A 134 -13.95 -5.47 4.94
N LEU A 135 -14.63 -4.79 5.87
CA LEU A 135 -16.03 -5.03 6.19
C LEU A 135 -16.97 -4.67 5.04
N TRP A 136 -16.76 -3.52 4.41
CA TRP A 136 -17.67 -2.99 3.40
C TRP A 136 -17.31 -3.41 1.98
N TYR A 137 -16.02 -3.62 1.69
CA TYR A 137 -15.54 -3.84 0.33
C TYR A 137 -14.78 -5.17 0.14
N GLY A 138 -14.41 -5.86 1.22
CA GLY A 138 -13.64 -7.10 1.15
C GLY A 138 -12.20 -6.90 0.67
N THR A 139 -11.67 -5.70 0.73
CA THR A 139 -10.34 -5.35 0.24
C THR A 139 -9.73 -4.20 1.05
N ASP A 140 -8.42 -4.14 1.11
CA ASP A 140 -7.66 -3.03 1.69
C ASP A 140 -7.48 -1.84 0.72
N LYS A 141 -7.95 -1.98 -0.53
CA LYS A 141 -7.84 -0.97 -1.59
C LYS A 141 -9.18 -0.78 -2.32
N PRO A 142 -10.20 -0.22 -1.63
CA PRO A 142 -11.53 -0.07 -2.21
C PRO A 142 -11.52 0.95 -3.36
N ASP A 143 -12.22 0.62 -4.45
CA ASP A 143 -12.56 1.59 -5.48
C ASP A 143 -13.88 2.28 -5.11
N LEU A 144 -13.78 3.52 -4.62
CA LEU A 144 -14.95 4.27 -4.14
C LEU A 144 -15.90 4.74 -5.26
N ARG A 145 -15.52 4.56 -6.52
CA ARG A 145 -16.44 4.75 -7.66
C ARG A 145 -17.48 3.64 -7.74
N ASN A 146 -17.18 2.49 -7.13
CA ASN A 146 -18.12 1.39 -6.99
C ASN A 146 -19.01 1.63 -5.75
N PRO A 147 -20.32 1.86 -5.91
CA PRO A 147 -21.21 2.12 -4.79
C PRO A 147 -21.58 0.88 -3.97
N ILE A 148 -21.19 -0.30 -4.43
CA ILE A 148 -21.53 -1.57 -3.78
C ILE A 148 -20.75 -1.71 -2.46
N LYS A 149 -21.51 -1.81 -1.37
CA LYS A 149 -20.99 -2.14 -0.05
C LYS A 149 -21.62 -3.43 0.45
N MET A 150 -20.80 -4.32 0.98
CA MET A 150 -21.29 -5.51 1.67
C MET A 150 -22.09 -5.11 2.90
N GLN A 151 -23.17 -5.86 3.16
CA GLN A 151 -24.03 -5.66 4.31
C GLN A 151 -24.12 -6.93 5.13
N ASP A 152 -24.24 -6.78 6.45
CA ASP A 152 -24.54 -7.89 7.34
C ASP A 152 -26.02 -8.26 7.20
N VAL A 153 -26.26 -9.49 6.82
CA VAL A 153 -27.59 -10.06 6.67
C VAL A 153 -27.84 -11.25 7.61
N SER A 154 -26.99 -11.40 8.62
CA SER A 154 -27.00 -12.53 9.56
C SER A 154 -28.36 -12.72 10.22
N GLU A 155 -29.03 -11.63 10.62
CA GLU A 155 -30.33 -11.71 11.29
C GLU A 155 -31.42 -12.33 10.42
N HIS A 156 -31.34 -12.21 9.09
CA HIS A 156 -32.28 -12.83 8.18
C HIS A 156 -32.16 -14.35 8.11
N PHE A 157 -30.98 -14.87 8.52
CA PHE A 157 -30.69 -16.29 8.48
C PHE A 157 -30.73 -16.98 9.85
N ARG A 158 -30.81 -16.23 10.95
CA ARG A 158 -30.96 -16.79 12.29
C ARG A 158 -32.35 -17.48 12.39
N GLY A 159 -32.32 -18.76 12.68
CA GLY A 159 -33.56 -19.56 12.79
C GLY A 159 -34.32 -19.73 11.48
N SER A 160 -33.73 -19.38 10.33
CA SER A 160 -34.36 -19.55 9.03
C SER A 160 -34.39 -21.02 8.60
N GLY A 161 -35.23 -21.33 7.60
CA GLY A 161 -35.27 -22.65 6.97
C GLY A 161 -34.01 -23.02 6.18
N PHE A 162 -33.08 -22.09 6.00
CA PHE A 162 -31.79 -22.34 5.35
C PHE A 162 -30.76 -22.86 6.37
N ALA A 163 -30.85 -24.17 6.64
CA ALA A 163 -30.19 -24.83 7.73
C ALA A 163 -28.65 -24.62 7.76
N ILE A 164 -27.99 -24.45 6.61
CA ILE A 164 -26.53 -24.28 6.54
C ILE A 164 -26.14 -22.97 7.22
N PHE A 165 -26.73 -21.85 6.84
CA PHE A 165 -26.41 -20.54 7.40
C PHE A 165 -26.91 -20.40 8.84
N ALA A 166 -28.10 -20.93 9.14
CA ALA A 166 -28.60 -20.94 10.52
C ALA A 166 -27.62 -21.65 11.47
N LYS A 167 -27.08 -22.81 11.06
CA LYS A 167 -26.10 -23.56 11.85
C LYS A 167 -24.73 -22.85 11.95
N LEU A 168 -24.27 -22.22 10.88
CA LEU A 168 -23.01 -21.46 10.92
C LEU A 168 -23.10 -20.28 11.89
N LEU A 169 -24.24 -19.62 11.97
CA LEU A 169 -24.48 -18.49 12.88
C LEU A 169 -24.59 -18.87 14.37
N GLU A 170 -24.59 -20.20 14.71
CA GLU A 170 -24.45 -20.67 16.09
C GLU A 170 -23.00 -20.56 16.60
N GLN A 171 -22.03 -20.37 15.70
CA GLN A 171 -20.61 -20.19 16.04
C GLN A 171 -20.34 -18.70 16.32
N ASP A 172 -19.68 -18.43 17.45
CA ASP A 172 -19.30 -17.07 17.82
C ASP A 172 -18.42 -16.41 16.75
N GLY A 173 -18.72 -15.15 16.44
CA GLY A 173 -17.96 -14.36 15.48
C GLY A 173 -18.27 -14.68 14.01
N THR A 174 -19.25 -15.55 13.72
CA THR A 174 -19.69 -15.83 12.34
C THR A 174 -20.75 -14.83 11.91
N GLU A 175 -20.56 -14.26 10.71
CA GLU A 175 -21.49 -13.33 10.08
C GLU A 175 -21.81 -13.80 8.65
N ILE A 176 -23.03 -13.52 8.20
CA ILE A 176 -23.45 -13.72 6.81
C ILE A 176 -23.49 -12.36 6.15
N ARG A 177 -22.68 -12.18 5.10
CA ARG A 177 -22.63 -10.93 4.36
C ARG A 177 -23.16 -11.08 2.95
N ALA A 178 -23.84 -10.07 2.47
CA ALA A 178 -24.37 -10.01 1.12
C ALA A 178 -23.87 -8.74 0.41
N ILE A 179 -23.74 -8.85 -0.91
CA ILE A 179 -23.54 -7.72 -1.81
C ILE A 179 -24.88 -7.40 -2.49
N PRO A 180 -25.33 -6.13 -2.48
CA PRO A 180 -26.45 -5.74 -3.30
C PRO A 180 -26.10 -5.92 -4.78
N ALA A 181 -27.00 -6.51 -5.54
CA ALA A 181 -26.92 -6.58 -6.99
C ALA A 181 -27.86 -5.50 -7.56
N PRO A 182 -27.34 -4.39 -8.12
CA PRO A 182 -28.15 -3.33 -8.71
C PRO A 182 -28.83 -3.76 -10.01
#